data_6f9a5acf3b73face942032727ff826e4
#
_entry.id   6f9a5acf3b73face942032727ff826e4
#
_cell.length_a   1.000
_cell.length_b   1.000
_cell.length_c   1.000
_cell.angle_alpha   90.00
_cell.angle_beta   90.00
_cell.angle_gamma   90.00
#
_symmetry.space_group_name_H-M   'P 1'
#
loop_
_entity.id
_entity.type
_entity.pdbx_description
1 polymer ?
#
loop_
_entity_poly.entity_id
_entity_poly.type
_entity_poly.pdbx_seq_one_letter_code
_entity_poly.pdbx_strand_id
1 'polypeptide(L)'
;MKIIITDGSAANPGDLDWKPFEELGEVTAYDLTPVSEITERVKGAQAVITNKTPFTEEILDKLPDLKYIGVLATGFNVIDLKACSKRGIVVTNVPEYGTFATAQMTIALLLELADRVGLHDASVKSGDWVRSEQFCYWKEPLTELAGKTIAVVGTGKIGSRVAIIAEALGMKVLPVPHRITSPSSEYTFDDAVKIADVITLHCPLTPETKNIINKDVLAGCRDGVIIINAARGPLVNEEDMAEALRSGKVSGFACDVVSVEPMKADNPLLSAPNTVITPHIAWAPKETRARLIQAAADNLAGFAEGRTGASINQVN
;
A
#
# COMPACT_ATOMS: atom_id res chain seq x y z
N MET A 1 -9.19 14.37 27.44
CA MET A 1 -7.93 14.91 26.87
C MET A 1 -8.25 15.71 25.61
N LYS A 2 -7.37 16.63 25.19
CA LYS A 2 -7.49 17.30 23.88
C LYS A 2 -6.80 16.47 22.80
N ILE A 3 -7.54 16.07 21.76
CA ILE A 3 -7.11 15.18 20.69
C ILE A 3 -7.16 15.96 19.37
N ILE A 4 -6.07 16.02 18.63
CA ILE A 4 -6.03 16.65 17.31
C ILE A 4 -5.80 15.59 16.25
N ILE A 5 -6.68 15.54 15.25
CA ILE A 5 -6.51 14.73 14.05
C ILE A 5 -5.99 15.67 12.96
N THR A 6 -4.76 15.44 12.49
CA THR A 6 -4.04 16.42 11.65
C THR A 6 -4.33 16.31 10.17
N ASP A 7 -4.70 15.10 9.68
CA ASP A 7 -4.90 14.79 8.26
C ASP A 7 -5.96 13.70 8.10
N GLY A 8 -7.15 13.98 8.62
CA GLY A 8 -8.23 13.02 8.74
C GLY A 8 -8.87 12.60 7.43
N SER A 9 -8.82 13.42 6.37
CA SER A 9 -9.56 13.20 5.12
C SER A 9 -9.20 11.87 4.42
N ALA A 10 -7.95 11.42 4.54
CA ALA A 10 -7.55 10.14 3.96
C ALA A 10 -8.25 8.94 4.61
N ALA A 11 -8.43 8.97 5.94
CA ALA A 11 -9.08 7.89 6.69
C ALA A 11 -10.60 8.07 6.77
N ASN A 12 -11.09 9.32 6.75
CA ASN A 12 -12.51 9.66 6.82
C ASN A 12 -12.83 10.86 5.92
N PRO A 13 -13.14 10.64 4.64
CA PRO A 13 -13.56 11.71 3.73
C PRO A 13 -15.00 12.17 3.95
N GLY A 14 -15.59 11.89 5.11
CA GLY A 14 -16.98 12.27 5.47
C GLY A 14 -18.00 11.12 5.43
N ASP A 15 -17.56 9.88 5.22
CA ASP A 15 -18.40 8.68 5.18
C ASP A 15 -18.28 7.78 6.42
N LEU A 16 -17.49 8.20 7.39
CA LEU A 16 -17.32 7.64 8.74
C LEU A 16 -17.44 8.75 9.77
N ASP A 17 -17.32 8.43 11.04
CA ASP A 17 -17.28 9.39 12.14
C ASP A 17 -16.01 9.22 13.00
N TRP A 18 -15.74 10.22 13.84
CA TRP A 18 -14.63 10.19 14.79
C TRP A 18 -15.08 9.79 16.20
N LYS A 19 -16.31 9.29 16.33
CA LYS A 19 -16.92 8.91 17.62
C LYS A 19 -16.02 8.07 18.51
N PRO A 20 -15.26 7.05 18.00
CA PRO A 20 -14.33 6.29 18.84
C PRO A 20 -13.28 7.14 19.56
N PHE A 21 -12.86 8.28 18.98
CA PHE A 21 -11.96 9.23 19.63
C PHE A 21 -12.70 10.26 20.49
N GLU A 22 -13.91 10.67 20.10
CA GLU A 22 -14.74 11.62 20.85
C GLU A 22 -15.15 11.08 22.23
N GLU A 23 -15.28 9.75 22.34
CA GLU A 23 -15.50 9.08 23.62
C GLU A 23 -14.29 9.17 24.59
N LEU A 24 -13.10 9.49 24.07
CA LEU A 24 -11.86 9.60 24.84
C LEU A 24 -11.48 11.04 25.19
N GLY A 25 -12.08 12.03 24.54
CA GLY A 25 -11.80 13.43 24.81
C GLY A 25 -12.38 14.41 23.79
N GLU A 26 -11.94 15.65 23.88
CA GLU A 26 -12.30 16.71 22.95
C GLU A 26 -11.50 16.55 21.64
N VAL A 27 -12.20 16.28 20.53
CA VAL A 27 -11.61 16.05 19.22
C VAL A 27 -11.73 17.29 18.34
N THR A 28 -10.62 17.70 17.74
CA THR A 28 -10.60 18.62 16.59
C THR A 28 -9.96 17.90 15.41
N ALA A 29 -10.70 17.72 14.33
CA ALA A 29 -10.21 17.06 13.13
C ALA A 29 -10.01 18.07 11.99
N TYR A 30 -8.84 17.99 11.36
CA TYR A 30 -8.50 18.71 10.13
C TYR A 30 -8.42 17.74 8.96
N ASP A 31 -8.89 18.14 7.79
CA ASP A 31 -8.80 17.36 6.57
C ASP A 31 -7.35 17.12 6.16
N LEU A 32 -6.54 18.19 6.19
CA LEU A 32 -5.11 18.21 5.93
C LEU A 32 -4.46 19.35 6.72
N THR A 33 -3.31 19.11 7.30
CA THR A 33 -2.53 20.14 8.00
C THR A 33 -1.23 20.42 7.26
N PRO A 34 -1.04 21.63 6.70
CA PRO A 34 0.24 22.05 6.17
C PRO A 34 1.34 22.00 7.22
N VAL A 35 2.57 21.66 6.81
CA VAL A 35 3.71 21.55 7.75
C VAL A 35 3.91 22.84 8.57
N SER A 36 3.72 24.00 7.97
CA SER A 36 3.83 25.31 8.62
C SER A 36 2.80 25.56 9.72
N GLU A 37 1.66 24.84 9.72
CA GLU A 37 0.56 25.02 10.66
C GLU A 37 0.51 23.96 11.76
N ILE A 38 1.35 22.91 11.69
CA ILE A 38 1.30 21.78 12.63
C ILE A 38 1.41 22.29 14.08
N THR A 39 2.40 23.11 14.35
CA THR A 39 2.67 23.59 15.72
C THR A 39 1.52 24.40 16.29
N GLU A 40 0.88 25.24 15.48
CA GLU A 40 -0.26 26.04 15.90
C GLU A 40 -1.50 25.18 16.17
N ARG A 41 -1.85 24.29 15.23
CA ARG A 41 -3.04 23.42 15.33
C ARG A 41 -2.95 22.41 16.46
N VAL A 42 -1.74 21.89 16.72
CA VAL A 42 -1.50 20.88 17.76
C VAL A 42 -1.23 21.49 19.14
N LYS A 43 -1.08 22.80 19.27
CA LYS A 43 -0.78 23.49 20.53
C LYS A 43 -1.77 23.12 21.64
N GLY A 44 -1.23 22.68 22.79
CA GLY A 44 -1.98 22.29 23.97
C GLY A 44 -2.71 20.94 23.86
N ALA A 45 -2.47 20.17 22.77
CA ALA A 45 -2.99 18.82 22.64
C ALA A 45 -2.15 17.82 23.46
N GLN A 46 -2.81 16.86 24.11
CA GLN A 46 -2.17 15.73 24.77
C GLN A 46 -1.99 14.55 23.81
N ALA A 47 -2.88 14.43 22.81
CA ALA A 47 -2.82 13.36 21.82
C ALA A 47 -2.97 13.91 20.40
N VAL A 48 -2.21 13.34 19.47
CA VAL A 48 -2.32 13.57 18.03
C VAL A 48 -2.63 12.25 17.34
N ILE A 49 -3.54 12.32 16.38
CA ILE A 49 -3.82 11.23 15.44
C ILE A 49 -3.44 11.73 14.05
N THR A 50 -2.63 10.97 13.34
CA THR A 50 -2.10 11.38 12.03
C THR A 50 -1.94 10.20 11.07
N ASN A 51 -2.04 10.45 9.78
CA ASN A 51 -1.71 9.46 8.74
C ASN A 51 -0.35 9.74 8.10
N LYS A 52 -0.13 10.98 7.63
CA LYS A 52 1.07 11.38 6.88
C LYS A 52 1.68 12.71 7.33
N THR A 53 1.06 13.43 8.27
CA THR A 53 1.65 14.67 8.80
C THR A 53 2.95 14.35 9.54
N PRO A 54 4.08 14.99 9.20
CA PRO A 54 5.37 14.69 9.80
C PRO A 54 5.50 15.28 11.21
N PHE A 55 6.14 14.53 12.12
CA PHE A 55 6.52 14.98 13.45
C PHE A 55 8.03 14.81 13.63
N THR A 56 8.78 15.84 13.20
CA THR A 56 10.23 15.93 13.34
C THR A 56 10.63 16.42 14.74
N GLU A 57 11.90 16.27 15.12
CA GLU A 57 12.42 16.78 16.39
C GLU A 57 12.12 18.28 16.57
N GLU A 58 12.28 19.10 15.53
CA GLU A 58 11.99 20.54 15.55
C GLU A 58 10.52 20.88 15.86
N ILE A 59 9.58 20.09 15.31
CA ILE A 59 8.15 20.26 15.57
C ILE A 59 7.83 19.85 16.99
N LEU A 60 8.37 18.72 17.45
CA LEU A 60 8.12 18.16 18.78
C LEU A 60 8.65 19.07 19.89
N ASP A 61 9.74 19.84 19.68
CA ASP A 61 10.27 20.81 20.63
C ASP A 61 9.27 21.94 20.96
N LYS A 62 8.34 22.21 20.05
CA LYS A 62 7.32 23.26 20.19
C LYS A 62 6.02 22.75 20.81
N LEU A 63 5.93 21.44 21.14
CA LEU A 63 4.73 20.76 21.59
C LEU A 63 4.93 20.09 22.97
N PRO A 64 5.18 20.88 24.06
CA PRO A 64 5.53 20.33 25.38
C PRO A 64 4.40 19.53 26.04
N ASP A 65 3.15 19.77 25.66
CA ASP A 65 1.98 19.09 26.23
C ASP A 65 1.69 17.72 25.58
N LEU A 66 2.31 17.45 24.43
CA LEU A 66 2.07 16.22 23.66
C LEU A 66 2.62 15.01 24.39
N LYS A 67 1.79 13.97 24.55
CA LYS A 67 2.12 12.72 25.24
C LYS A 67 1.93 11.48 24.38
N TYR A 68 1.14 11.61 23.30
CA TYR A 68 0.77 10.48 22.46
C TYR A 68 0.65 10.87 21.00
N ILE A 69 1.15 10.01 20.10
CA ILE A 69 0.94 10.09 18.66
C ILE A 69 0.42 8.74 18.17
N GLY A 70 -0.82 8.71 17.66
CA GLY A 70 -1.42 7.55 17.00
C GLY A 70 -1.31 7.69 15.48
N VAL A 71 -0.65 6.74 14.82
CA VAL A 71 -0.50 6.74 13.36
C VAL A 71 -1.60 5.90 12.73
N LEU A 72 -2.46 6.51 11.91
CA LEU A 72 -3.50 5.85 11.12
C LEU A 72 -2.89 5.11 9.92
N ALA A 73 -1.93 4.24 10.18
CA ALA A 73 -1.26 3.42 9.19
C ALA A 73 -0.44 2.30 9.86
N THR A 74 0.00 1.32 9.08
CA THR A 74 1.04 0.37 9.50
C THR A 74 2.44 1.02 9.48
N GLY A 75 2.73 1.83 8.44
CA GLY A 75 4.02 2.55 8.33
C GLY A 75 4.01 3.86 9.12
N PHE A 76 5.11 4.15 9.82
CA PHE A 76 5.25 5.31 10.73
C PHE A 76 6.50 6.16 10.45
N ASN A 77 7.07 6.06 9.27
CA ASN A 77 8.33 6.75 8.91
C ASN A 77 8.23 8.29 8.89
N VAL A 78 7.05 8.85 9.01
CA VAL A 78 6.83 10.30 9.14
C VAL A 78 7.06 10.80 10.57
N ILE A 79 7.29 9.91 11.54
CA ILE A 79 7.48 10.23 12.96
C ILE A 79 8.95 10.01 13.35
N ASP A 80 9.57 11.00 13.96
CA ASP A 80 10.88 10.84 14.60
C ASP A 80 10.73 10.10 15.95
N LEU A 81 10.81 8.78 15.89
CA LEU A 81 10.66 7.92 17.08
C LEU A 81 11.71 8.22 18.17
N LYS A 82 12.94 8.56 17.77
CA LYS A 82 14.01 8.87 18.74
C LYS A 82 13.71 10.15 19.50
N ALA A 83 13.24 11.17 18.78
CA ALA A 83 12.83 12.43 19.36
C ALA A 83 11.60 12.27 20.26
N CYS A 84 10.63 11.42 19.88
CA CYS A 84 9.47 11.08 20.70
C CYS A 84 9.91 10.38 22.01
N SER A 85 10.76 9.35 21.93
CA SER A 85 11.24 8.61 23.10
C SER A 85 11.98 9.50 24.10
N LYS A 86 12.84 10.43 23.64
CA LYS A 86 13.54 11.42 24.49
C LYS A 86 12.57 12.29 25.29
N ARG A 87 11.34 12.54 24.78
CA ARG A 87 10.30 13.41 25.37
C ARG A 87 9.24 12.64 26.12
N GLY A 88 9.36 11.30 26.18
CA GLY A 88 8.36 10.43 26.80
C GLY A 88 7.02 10.43 26.04
N ILE A 89 7.05 10.72 24.73
CA ILE A 89 5.86 10.65 23.87
C ILE A 89 5.72 9.22 23.37
N VAL A 90 4.59 8.59 23.65
CA VAL A 90 4.24 7.25 23.14
C VAL A 90 3.77 7.34 21.71
N VAL A 91 4.33 6.51 20.84
CA VAL A 91 3.91 6.43 19.43
C VAL A 91 3.34 5.03 19.17
N THR A 92 2.14 5.00 18.59
CA THR A 92 1.49 3.74 18.20
C THR A 92 1.17 3.75 16.71
N ASN A 93 1.11 2.56 16.12
CA ASN A 93 0.62 2.36 14.76
C ASN A 93 -0.58 1.38 14.76
N VAL A 94 -1.11 1.09 13.58
CA VAL A 94 -2.15 0.05 13.43
C VAL A 94 -1.64 -0.99 12.44
N PRO A 95 -1.10 -2.12 12.91
CA PRO A 95 -0.72 -3.21 12.03
C PRO A 95 -1.95 -3.95 11.51
N GLU A 96 -1.83 -4.58 10.34
CA GLU A 96 -2.74 -5.64 9.84
C GLU A 96 -4.18 -5.24 9.45
N TYR A 97 -4.61 -4.02 9.72
CA TYR A 97 -5.98 -3.56 9.43
C TYR A 97 -6.38 -3.73 7.95
N GLY A 98 -5.42 -3.61 7.03
CA GLY A 98 -5.60 -3.62 5.58
C GLY A 98 -5.30 -4.95 4.88
N THR A 99 -4.99 -6.04 5.60
CA THR A 99 -4.53 -7.30 5.01
C THR A 99 -5.45 -7.82 3.90
N PHE A 100 -6.75 -7.91 4.18
CA PHE A 100 -7.73 -8.42 3.21
C PHE A 100 -7.96 -7.44 2.05
N ALA A 101 -8.05 -6.15 2.34
CA ALA A 101 -8.25 -5.12 1.33
C ALA A 101 -7.07 -5.02 0.36
N THR A 102 -5.83 -5.06 0.87
CA THR A 102 -4.63 -5.03 0.03
C THR A 102 -4.53 -6.29 -0.84
N ALA A 103 -4.85 -7.46 -0.30
CA ALA A 103 -4.89 -8.69 -1.09
C ALA A 103 -5.98 -8.62 -2.18
N GLN A 104 -7.17 -8.11 -1.86
CA GLN A 104 -8.25 -7.90 -2.82
C GLN A 104 -7.82 -6.95 -3.94
N MET A 105 -7.20 -5.80 -3.62
CA MET A 105 -6.70 -4.85 -4.62
C MET A 105 -5.62 -5.47 -5.50
N THR A 106 -4.69 -6.24 -4.92
CA THR A 106 -3.66 -6.96 -5.71
C THR A 106 -4.29 -7.87 -6.76
N ILE A 107 -5.31 -8.62 -6.39
CA ILE A 107 -6.02 -9.51 -7.32
C ILE A 107 -6.85 -8.70 -8.33
N ALA A 108 -7.49 -7.60 -7.92
CA ALA A 108 -8.21 -6.72 -8.83
C ALA A 108 -7.28 -6.13 -9.91
N LEU A 109 -6.09 -5.68 -9.51
CA LEU A 109 -5.06 -5.20 -10.43
C LEU A 109 -4.58 -6.30 -11.40
N LEU A 110 -4.39 -7.55 -10.90
CA LEU A 110 -4.05 -8.68 -11.74
C LEU A 110 -5.15 -8.99 -12.75
N LEU A 111 -6.41 -9.04 -12.32
CA LEU A 111 -7.55 -9.30 -13.20
C LEU A 111 -7.77 -8.18 -14.22
N GLU A 112 -7.55 -6.91 -13.85
CA GLU A 112 -7.61 -5.80 -14.81
C GLU A 112 -6.54 -5.93 -15.91
N LEU A 113 -5.33 -6.36 -15.58
CA LEU A 113 -4.30 -6.65 -16.59
C LEU A 113 -4.63 -7.89 -17.45
N ALA A 114 -5.24 -8.92 -16.85
CA ALA A 114 -5.56 -10.17 -17.54
C ALA A 114 -6.79 -10.03 -18.46
N ASP A 115 -7.85 -9.41 -17.98
CA ASP A 115 -9.17 -9.37 -18.63
C ASP A 115 -9.51 -8.02 -19.28
N ARG A 116 -8.74 -6.95 -18.96
CA ARG A 116 -8.94 -5.60 -19.52
C ARG A 116 -10.39 -5.10 -19.38
N VAL A 117 -11.02 -5.36 -18.22
CA VAL A 117 -12.44 -5.06 -18.01
C VAL A 117 -12.74 -3.59 -18.20
N GLY A 118 -11.92 -2.70 -17.66
CA GLY A 118 -12.10 -1.25 -17.78
C GLY A 118 -11.98 -0.78 -19.23
N LEU A 119 -11.03 -1.30 -20.01
CA LEU A 119 -10.85 -1.00 -21.44
C LEU A 119 -12.07 -1.40 -22.25
N HIS A 120 -12.58 -2.61 -22.04
CA HIS A 120 -13.73 -3.14 -22.79
C HIS A 120 -15.02 -2.43 -22.39
N ASP A 121 -15.25 -2.12 -21.11
CA ASP A 121 -16.40 -1.31 -20.66
C ASP A 121 -16.41 0.07 -21.31
N ALA A 122 -15.26 0.77 -21.32
CA ALA A 122 -15.13 2.06 -21.98
C ALA A 122 -15.43 1.98 -23.48
N SER A 123 -14.93 0.94 -24.16
CA SER A 123 -15.17 0.70 -25.57
C SER A 123 -16.67 0.44 -25.86
N VAL A 124 -17.33 -0.38 -25.06
CA VAL A 124 -18.77 -0.64 -25.20
C VAL A 124 -19.57 0.66 -25.02
N LYS A 125 -19.27 1.45 -23.99
CA LYS A 125 -19.93 2.74 -23.73
C LYS A 125 -19.68 3.78 -24.80
N SER A 126 -18.56 3.71 -25.51
CA SER A 126 -18.30 4.55 -26.69
C SER A 126 -19.08 4.12 -27.96
N GLY A 127 -19.84 3.02 -27.88
CA GLY A 127 -20.70 2.51 -28.95
C GLY A 127 -19.98 1.55 -29.90
N ASP A 128 -18.77 1.08 -29.59
CA ASP A 128 -18.04 0.16 -30.48
C ASP A 128 -18.82 -1.14 -30.70
N TRP A 129 -19.42 -1.70 -29.65
CA TRP A 129 -20.23 -2.91 -29.79
C TRP A 129 -21.53 -2.69 -30.56
N VAL A 130 -22.17 -1.52 -30.39
CA VAL A 130 -23.38 -1.16 -31.16
C VAL A 130 -23.11 -1.10 -32.66
N ARG A 131 -21.88 -0.70 -33.03
CA ARG A 131 -21.46 -0.60 -34.45
C ARG A 131 -20.81 -1.88 -34.98
N SER A 132 -20.57 -2.87 -34.12
CA SER A 132 -19.94 -4.12 -34.53
C SER A 132 -20.89 -5.04 -35.27
N GLU A 133 -20.44 -5.60 -36.38
CA GLU A 133 -21.15 -6.66 -37.12
C GLU A 133 -20.93 -8.04 -36.44
N GLN A 134 -19.94 -8.13 -35.51
CA GLN A 134 -19.62 -9.35 -34.78
C GLN A 134 -20.38 -9.38 -33.44
N PHE A 135 -20.74 -10.58 -32.99
CA PHE A 135 -21.44 -10.73 -31.72
C PHE A 135 -20.53 -10.43 -30.51
N CYS A 136 -19.22 -10.53 -30.68
CA CYS A 136 -18.20 -10.16 -29.69
C CYS A 136 -16.95 -9.60 -30.36
N TYR A 137 -16.14 -8.91 -29.58
CA TYR A 137 -14.81 -8.43 -29.99
C TYR A 137 -13.93 -8.23 -28.75
N TRP A 138 -12.63 -8.11 -28.97
CA TRP A 138 -11.68 -7.69 -27.94
C TRP A 138 -10.69 -6.69 -28.54
N LYS A 139 -10.28 -5.71 -27.73
CA LYS A 139 -9.35 -4.64 -28.13
C LYS A 139 -7.89 -5.11 -28.02
N GLU A 140 -7.61 -5.96 -27.05
CA GLU A 140 -6.28 -6.53 -26.77
C GLU A 140 -6.41 -8.00 -26.37
N PRO A 141 -5.35 -8.80 -26.53
CA PRO A 141 -5.36 -10.19 -26.09
C PRO A 141 -5.67 -10.32 -24.59
N LEU A 142 -6.58 -11.22 -24.28
CA LEU A 142 -6.94 -11.57 -22.90
C LEU A 142 -6.08 -12.74 -22.42
N THR A 143 -5.90 -12.82 -21.11
CA THR A 143 -5.04 -13.84 -20.49
C THR A 143 -5.84 -14.67 -19.49
N GLU A 144 -5.98 -15.97 -19.73
CA GLU A 144 -6.50 -16.91 -18.72
C GLU A 144 -5.40 -17.20 -17.68
N LEU A 145 -5.74 -17.07 -16.39
CA LEU A 145 -4.79 -17.27 -15.28
C LEU A 145 -4.62 -18.74 -14.88
N ALA A 146 -5.62 -19.60 -15.15
CA ALA A 146 -5.56 -21.00 -14.82
C ALA A 146 -4.33 -21.70 -15.46
N GLY A 147 -3.59 -22.44 -14.64
CA GLY A 147 -2.37 -23.13 -15.04
C GLY A 147 -1.11 -22.25 -15.12
N LYS A 148 -1.24 -20.91 -15.03
CA LYS A 148 -0.09 -20.00 -14.99
C LYS A 148 0.57 -19.99 -13.61
N THR A 149 1.82 -19.59 -13.57
CA THR A 149 2.65 -19.56 -12.37
C THR A 149 2.76 -18.13 -11.82
N ILE A 150 2.48 -17.94 -10.52
CA ILE A 150 2.62 -16.65 -9.83
C ILE A 150 3.68 -16.74 -8.73
N ALA A 151 4.71 -15.90 -8.81
CA ALA A 151 5.69 -15.70 -7.74
C ALA A 151 5.16 -14.67 -6.74
N VAL A 152 4.95 -15.10 -5.50
CA VAL A 152 4.50 -14.24 -4.40
C VAL A 152 5.73 -13.86 -3.57
N VAL A 153 6.28 -12.67 -3.82
CA VAL A 153 7.49 -12.17 -3.16
C VAL A 153 7.13 -11.50 -1.85
N GLY A 154 7.40 -12.20 -0.75
CA GLY A 154 6.97 -11.84 0.59
C GLY A 154 5.72 -12.62 1.00
N THR A 155 5.94 -13.68 1.79
CA THR A 155 4.91 -14.63 2.27
C THR A 155 4.34 -14.25 3.65
N GLY A 156 4.30 -12.95 3.95
CA GLY A 156 3.62 -12.41 5.13
C GLY A 156 2.09 -12.49 5.00
N LYS A 157 1.36 -11.84 5.90
CA LYS A 157 -0.12 -11.93 5.97
C LYS A 157 -0.82 -11.56 4.65
N ILE A 158 -0.35 -10.51 3.96
CA ILE A 158 -0.92 -10.08 2.67
C ILE A 158 -0.56 -11.10 1.58
N GLY A 159 0.73 -11.42 1.42
CA GLY A 159 1.17 -12.34 0.38
C GLY A 159 0.55 -13.73 0.51
N SER A 160 0.42 -14.27 1.74
CA SER A 160 -0.26 -15.54 1.98
C SER A 160 -1.75 -15.49 1.58
N ARG A 161 -2.41 -14.36 1.79
CA ARG A 161 -3.81 -14.19 1.35
C ARG A 161 -3.92 -14.11 -0.18
N VAL A 162 -2.99 -13.40 -0.82
CA VAL A 162 -2.91 -13.36 -2.31
C VAL A 162 -2.66 -14.76 -2.87
N ALA A 163 -1.75 -15.53 -2.27
CA ALA A 163 -1.46 -16.91 -2.67
C ALA A 163 -2.72 -17.79 -2.67
N ILE A 164 -3.50 -17.76 -1.57
CA ILE A 164 -4.77 -18.52 -1.45
C ILE A 164 -5.76 -18.15 -2.56
N ILE A 165 -5.89 -16.86 -2.89
CA ILE A 165 -6.82 -16.41 -3.94
C ILE A 165 -6.30 -16.81 -5.32
N ALA A 166 -4.98 -16.69 -5.56
CA ALA A 166 -4.37 -17.11 -6.82
C ALA A 166 -4.53 -18.62 -7.06
N GLU A 167 -4.38 -19.45 -6.04
CA GLU A 167 -4.66 -20.90 -6.12
C GLU A 167 -6.12 -21.17 -6.48
N ALA A 168 -7.07 -20.42 -5.89
CA ALA A 168 -8.49 -20.55 -6.22
C ALA A 168 -8.82 -20.13 -7.67
N LEU A 169 -7.99 -19.27 -8.30
CA LEU A 169 -8.03 -18.94 -9.73
C LEU A 169 -7.32 -19.99 -10.60
N GLY A 170 -6.86 -21.10 -10.03
CA GLY A 170 -6.19 -22.18 -10.76
C GLY A 170 -4.71 -21.92 -11.06
N MET A 171 -4.09 -20.91 -10.44
CA MET A 171 -2.68 -20.62 -10.63
C MET A 171 -1.76 -21.54 -9.79
N LYS A 172 -0.53 -21.73 -10.25
CA LYS A 172 0.54 -22.38 -9.50
C LYS A 172 1.29 -21.30 -8.70
N VAL A 173 1.26 -21.37 -7.37
CA VAL A 173 1.93 -20.40 -6.51
C VAL A 173 3.37 -20.82 -6.23
N LEU A 174 4.31 -19.88 -6.42
CA LEU A 174 5.70 -19.99 -5.98
C LEU A 174 5.88 -19.04 -4.79
N PRO A 175 5.91 -19.53 -3.56
CA PRO A 175 6.14 -18.70 -2.39
C PRO A 175 7.62 -18.32 -2.31
N VAL A 176 7.91 -17.01 -2.37
CA VAL A 176 9.26 -16.46 -2.21
C VAL A 176 9.31 -15.72 -0.88
N PRO A 177 9.98 -16.24 0.16
CA PRO A 177 10.11 -15.57 1.44
C PRO A 177 10.84 -14.23 1.28
N HIS A 178 10.47 -13.28 2.11
CA HIS A 178 11.07 -11.94 2.10
C HIS A 178 12.58 -11.93 2.44
N ARG A 179 13.08 -12.91 3.16
CA ARG A 179 14.51 -13.16 3.32
C ARG A 179 15.01 -13.94 2.11
N ILE A 180 15.55 -13.21 1.14
CA ILE A 180 16.15 -13.74 -0.10
C ILE A 180 17.17 -14.83 0.18
N THR A 181 17.72 -14.87 1.40
CA THR A 181 18.74 -15.82 1.88
C THR A 181 18.20 -16.92 2.79
N SER A 182 16.86 -17.09 2.90
CA SER A 182 16.33 -18.15 3.78
C SER A 182 16.52 -19.52 3.14
N PRO A 183 17.31 -20.42 3.72
CA PRO A 183 17.57 -21.75 3.14
C PRO A 183 16.37 -22.70 3.21
N SER A 184 15.23 -22.24 3.73
CA SER A 184 14.03 -23.05 3.94
C SER A 184 12.95 -22.88 2.88
N SER A 185 13.17 -22.11 1.80
CA SER A 185 12.22 -21.98 0.71
C SER A 185 12.55 -22.91 -0.43
N GLU A 186 11.51 -23.51 -1.03
CA GLU A 186 11.60 -24.34 -2.23
C GLU A 186 12.13 -23.54 -3.43
N TYR A 187 11.90 -22.22 -3.46
CA TYR A 187 12.32 -21.33 -4.52
C TYR A 187 13.07 -20.13 -3.96
N THR A 188 14.21 -19.80 -4.59
CA THR A 188 14.86 -18.50 -4.40
C THR A 188 14.12 -17.44 -5.21
N PHE A 189 14.38 -16.16 -4.94
CA PHE A 189 13.85 -15.06 -5.75
C PHE A 189 14.28 -15.22 -7.22
N ASP A 190 15.56 -15.48 -7.47
CA ASP A 190 16.12 -15.62 -8.81
C ASP A 190 15.54 -16.81 -9.60
N ASP A 191 15.22 -17.91 -8.91
CA ASP A 191 14.59 -19.05 -9.56
C ASP A 191 13.13 -18.75 -9.91
N ALA A 192 12.40 -18.15 -8.97
CA ALA A 192 10.99 -17.84 -9.13
C ALA A 192 10.73 -16.84 -10.26
N VAL A 193 11.53 -15.77 -10.36
CA VAL A 193 11.34 -14.73 -11.40
C VAL A 193 11.59 -15.26 -12.81
N LYS A 194 12.46 -16.27 -12.98
CA LYS A 194 12.75 -16.88 -14.28
C LYS A 194 11.61 -17.73 -14.85
N ILE A 195 10.77 -18.28 -13.98
CA ILE A 195 9.71 -19.24 -14.38
C ILE A 195 8.29 -18.70 -14.18
N ALA A 196 8.14 -17.58 -13.48
CA ALA A 196 6.84 -16.98 -13.20
C ALA A 196 6.24 -16.31 -14.44
N ASP A 197 4.93 -16.51 -14.65
CA ASP A 197 4.11 -15.74 -15.57
C ASP A 197 3.65 -14.42 -14.94
N VAL A 198 3.52 -14.41 -13.61
CA VAL A 198 3.13 -13.25 -12.79
C VAL A 198 4.07 -13.14 -11.60
N ILE A 199 4.51 -11.92 -11.28
CA ILE A 199 5.29 -11.61 -10.07
C ILE A 199 4.49 -10.58 -9.27
N THR A 200 4.23 -10.85 -7.99
CA THR A 200 3.53 -9.92 -7.10
C THR A 200 4.35 -9.65 -5.85
N LEU A 201 4.49 -8.35 -5.52
CA LEU A 201 5.37 -7.89 -4.46
C LEU A 201 4.61 -7.60 -3.17
N HIS A 202 5.02 -8.25 -2.06
CA HIS A 202 4.46 -8.11 -0.72
C HIS A 202 5.56 -8.04 0.36
N CYS A 203 6.82 -7.84 -0.07
CA CYS A 203 7.96 -7.69 0.82
C CYS A 203 8.08 -6.24 1.34
N PRO A 204 8.70 -6.02 2.52
CA PRO A 204 9.00 -4.68 3.00
C PRO A 204 10.08 -4.02 2.13
N LEU A 205 10.10 -2.68 2.14
CA LEU A 205 11.20 -1.90 1.60
C LEU A 205 12.35 -1.87 2.61
N THR A 206 13.48 -2.43 2.22
CA THR A 206 14.76 -2.40 2.94
C THR A 206 15.87 -1.98 1.97
N PRO A 207 17.10 -1.71 2.44
CA PRO A 207 18.22 -1.48 1.53
C PRO A 207 18.42 -2.62 0.50
N GLU A 208 18.16 -3.87 0.90
CA GLU A 208 18.34 -5.07 0.06
C GLU A 208 17.18 -5.26 -0.94
N THR A 209 15.97 -4.79 -0.61
CA THR A 209 14.80 -4.94 -1.49
C THR A 209 14.54 -3.70 -2.35
N LYS A 210 15.24 -2.59 -2.09
CA LYS A 210 15.14 -1.41 -2.94
C LYS A 210 15.59 -1.76 -4.36
N ASN A 211 14.73 -1.43 -5.35
CA ASN A 211 14.92 -1.77 -6.76
C ASN A 211 15.16 -3.28 -6.97
N ILE A 212 14.50 -4.14 -6.19
CA ILE A 212 14.56 -5.59 -6.37
C ILE A 212 14.04 -6.00 -7.76
N ILE A 213 13.13 -5.21 -8.33
CA ILE A 213 12.75 -5.28 -9.75
C ILE A 213 13.48 -4.16 -10.48
N ASN A 214 14.50 -4.55 -11.23
CA ASN A 214 15.36 -3.68 -12.02
C ASN A 214 15.64 -4.31 -13.39
N LYS A 215 16.41 -3.63 -14.23
CA LYS A 215 16.72 -4.04 -15.58
C LYS A 215 17.28 -5.48 -15.67
N ASP A 216 18.19 -5.85 -14.76
CA ASP A 216 18.86 -7.17 -14.82
C ASP A 216 17.87 -8.28 -14.45
N VAL A 217 17.04 -8.06 -13.43
CA VAL A 217 15.98 -9.00 -13.04
C VAL A 217 14.95 -9.12 -14.15
N LEU A 218 14.50 -7.99 -14.72
CA LEU A 218 13.55 -7.98 -15.83
C LEU A 218 14.08 -8.74 -17.06
N ALA A 219 15.36 -8.59 -17.37
CA ALA A 219 15.99 -9.33 -18.46
C ALA A 219 15.95 -10.85 -18.23
N GLY A 220 16.06 -11.30 -16.98
CA GLY A 220 15.99 -12.71 -16.59
C GLY A 220 14.59 -13.30 -16.51
N CYS A 221 13.53 -12.48 -16.46
CA CYS A 221 12.16 -12.95 -16.43
C CYS A 221 11.72 -13.60 -17.75
N ARG A 222 10.61 -14.31 -17.71
CA ARG A 222 9.93 -14.77 -18.94
C ARG A 222 9.46 -13.58 -19.77
N ASP A 223 9.49 -13.73 -21.10
CA ASP A 223 8.89 -12.73 -21.99
C ASP A 223 7.38 -12.68 -21.76
N GLY A 224 6.85 -11.48 -21.66
CA GLY A 224 5.44 -11.25 -21.40
C GLY A 224 5.04 -11.43 -19.93
N VAL A 225 5.97 -11.40 -18.98
CA VAL A 225 5.66 -11.44 -17.54
C VAL A 225 4.75 -10.27 -17.13
N ILE A 226 3.83 -10.52 -16.19
CA ILE A 226 3.00 -9.51 -15.53
C ILE A 226 3.61 -9.22 -14.16
N ILE A 227 3.69 -7.93 -13.79
CA ILE A 227 4.24 -7.53 -12.48
C ILE A 227 3.23 -6.66 -11.72
N ILE A 228 3.01 -6.99 -10.42
CA ILE A 228 2.09 -6.28 -9.54
C ILE A 228 2.84 -5.75 -8.32
N ASN A 229 2.67 -4.47 -8.00
CA ASN A 229 3.25 -3.87 -6.80
C ASN A 229 2.18 -3.13 -5.98
N ALA A 230 1.69 -3.77 -4.92
CA ALA A 230 0.83 -3.16 -3.90
C ALA A 230 1.53 -3.07 -2.53
N ALA A 231 2.88 -3.07 -2.52
CA ALA A 231 3.69 -3.02 -1.30
C ALA A 231 4.34 -1.65 -1.08
N ARG A 232 5.43 -1.36 -1.79
CA ARG A 232 6.15 -0.06 -1.73
C ARG A 232 6.71 0.29 -3.10
N GLY A 233 6.52 1.54 -3.53
CA GLY A 233 6.98 2.03 -4.84
C GLY A 233 8.44 1.74 -5.13
N PRO A 234 9.40 2.10 -4.23
CA PRO A 234 10.82 1.89 -4.48
C PRO A 234 11.31 0.44 -4.56
N LEU A 235 10.43 -0.56 -4.47
CA LEU A 235 10.77 -1.96 -4.81
C LEU A 235 11.01 -2.14 -6.31
N VAL A 236 10.45 -1.26 -7.14
CA VAL A 236 10.55 -1.29 -8.60
C VAL A 236 11.34 -0.08 -9.06
N ASN A 237 12.31 -0.29 -9.95
CA ASN A 237 12.89 0.80 -10.70
C ASN A 237 11.91 1.19 -11.81
N GLU A 238 11.33 2.38 -11.73
CA GLU A 238 10.24 2.81 -12.61
C GLU A 238 10.71 3.09 -14.05
N GLU A 239 11.96 3.56 -14.24
CA GLU A 239 12.54 3.75 -15.57
C GLU A 239 12.76 2.41 -16.28
N ASP A 240 13.38 1.44 -15.59
CA ASP A 240 13.62 0.11 -16.12
C ASP A 240 12.30 -0.61 -16.46
N MET A 241 11.28 -0.44 -15.59
CA MET A 241 9.95 -1.00 -15.81
C MET A 241 9.28 -0.38 -17.06
N ALA A 242 9.33 0.93 -17.20
CA ALA A 242 8.77 1.62 -18.36
C ALA A 242 9.45 1.20 -19.68
N GLU A 243 10.77 1.00 -19.67
CA GLU A 243 11.52 0.46 -20.81
C GLU A 243 11.12 -0.98 -21.14
N ALA A 244 10.98 -1.83 -20.12
CA ALA A 244 10.56 -3.23 -20.29
C ALA A 244 9.12 -3.36 -20.83
N LEU A 245 8.23 -2.47 -20.45
CA LEU A 245 6.87 -2.38 -21.01
C LEU A 245 6.89 -1.95 -22.48
N ARG A 246 7.68 -0.92 -22.84
CA ARG A 246 7.81 -0.45 -24.23
C ARG A 246 8.42 -1.49 -25.15
N SER A 247 9.36 -2.29 -24.66
CA SER A 247 9.97 -3.38 -25.42
C SER A 247 9.11 -4.64 -25.51
N GLY A 248 8.03 -4.75 -24.74
CA GLY A 248 7.18 -5.94 -24.63
C GLY A 248 7.77 -7.06 -23.78
N LYS A 249 8.91 -6.85 -23.12
CA LYS A 249 9.49 -7.81 -22.17
C LYS A 249 8.54 -8.06 -21.00
N VAL A 250 7.90 -7.00 -20.50
CA VAL A 250 6.79 -7.02 -19.55
C VAL A 250 5.50 -6.75 -20.31
N SER A 251 4.52 -7.64 -20.22
CA SER A 251 3.23 -7.50 -20.92
C SER A 251 2.25 -6.59 -20.17
N GLY A 252 2.44 -6.40 -18.86
CA GLY A 252 1.62 -5.52 -18.03
C GLY A 252 2.24 -5.26 -16.67
N PHE A 253 2.10 -4.04 -16.20
CA PHE A 253 2.48 -3.63 -14.85
C PHE A 253 1.31 -2.94 -14.16
N ALA A 254 0.99 -3.41 -12.94
CA ALA A 254 0.01 -2.72 -12.12
C ALA A 254 0.60 -2.36 -10.77
N CYS A 255 0.31 -1.14 -10.30
CA CYS A 255 0.76 -0.71 -8.99
C CYS A 255 -0.27 0.18 -8.28
N ASP A 256 -0.30 0.03 -6.96
CA ASP A 256 -1.04 0.94 -6.07
C ASP A 256 -0.10 1.95 -5.41
N VAL A 257 1.20 1.82 -5.63
CA VAL A 257 2.26 2.61 -5.00
C VAL A 257 3.34 2.99 -6.00
N VAL A 258 3.92 4.17 -5.83
CA VAL A 258 5.01 4.69 -6.67
C VAL A 258 6.17 5.19 -5.81
N SER A 259 7.33 5.41 -6.42
CA SER A 259 8.56 5.76 -5.69
C SER A 259 8.47 7.10 -4.97
N VAL A 260 7.71 8.06 -5.52
CA VAL A 260 7.41 9.36 -4.90
C VAL A 260 5.89 9.56 -4.90
N GLU A 261 5.33 9.73 -3.72
CA GLU A 261 3.89 9.94 -3.51
C GLU A 261 3.64 11.32 -2.85
N PRO A 262 2.73 12.15 -3.41
CA PRO A 262 1.98 11.97 -4.65
C PRO A 262 2.87 11.85 -5.89
N MET A 263 2.36 11.09 -6.91
CA MET A 263 3.06 10.82 -8.15
C MET A 263 3.45 12.12 -8.88
N LYS A 264 4.67 12.20 -9.37
CA LYS A 264 5.14 13.34 -10.16
C LYS A 264 4.67 13.27 -11.60
N ALA A 265 4.49 14.45 -12.23
CA ALA A 265 4.03 14.57 -13.61
C ALA A 265 5.01 13.97 -14.66
N ASP A 266 6.29 13.86 -14.32
CA ASP A 266 7.36 13.29 -15.14
C ASP A 266 7.61 11.80 -14.88
N ASN A 267 6.78 11.13 -14.07
CA ASN A 267 6.95 9.71 -13.81
C ASN A 267 6.81 8.89 -15.10
N PRO A 268 7.82 8.05 -15.44
CA PRO A 268 7.87 7.33 -16.72
C PRO A 268 6.73 6.33 -16.93
N LEU A 269 6.11 5.86 -15.84
CA LEU A 269 4.97 4.92 -15.89
C LEU A 269 3.70 5.57 -16.45
N LEU A 270 3.54 6.90 -16.37
CA LEU A 270 2.36 7.59 -16.92
C LEU A 270 2.23 7.45 -18.43
N SER A 271 3.34 7.30 -19.16
CA SER A 271 3.40 7.15 -20.60
C SER A 271 3.72 5.73 -21.06
N ALA A 272 3.97 4.81 -20.13
CA ALA A 272 4.28 3.42 -20.47
C ALA A 272 3.00 2.66 -20.88
N PRO A 273 3.05 1.80 -21.90
CA PRO A 273 1.89 1.01 -22.29
C PRO A 273 1.56 -0.03 -21.22
N ASN A 274 0.31 -0.50 -21.21
CA ASN A 274 -0.14 -1.61 -20.36
C ASN A 274 0.13 -1.40 -18.87
N THR A 275 0.01 -0.16 -18.38
CA THR A 275 0.07 0.17 -16.96
C THR A 275 -1.32 0.35 -16.38
N VAL A 276 -1.51 -0.13 -15.14
CA VAL A 276 -2.67 0.17 -14.29
C VAL A 276 -2.14 0.75 -12.99
N ILE A 277 -2.51 1.99 -12.68
CA ILE A 277 -1.98 2.72 -11.52
C ILE A 277 -3.15 3.20 -10.67
N THR A 278 -3.14 2.85 -9.39
CA THR A 278 -4.09 3.37 -8.40
C THR A 278 -3.36 4.22 -7.35
N PRO A 279 -4.01 5.26 -6.79
CA PRO A 279 -3.32 6.27 -5.99
C PRO A 279 -3.20 5.87 -4.51
N HIS A 280 -2.54 4.74 -4.21
CA HIS A 280 -2.28 4.20 -2.88
C HIS A 280 -3.57 3.98 -2.07
N ILE A 281 -4.55 3.31 -2.67
CA ILE A 281 -5.89 3.08 -2.12
C ILE A 281 -6.18 1.60 -1.78
N ALA A 282 -5.20 0.71 -1.86
CA ALA A 282 -5.40 -0.70 -1.53
C ALA A 282 -5.91 -0.94 -0.09
N TRP A 283 -5.71 0.04 0.80
CA TRP A 283 -6.18 0.05 2.18
C TRP A 283 -7.49 0.80 2.40
N ALA A 284 -8.03 1.48 1.40
CA ALA A 284 -9.08 2.49 1.52
C ALA A 284 -10.56 2.01 1.55
N PRO A 285 -10.94 0.73 1.42
CA PRO A 285 -12.33 0.33 1.61
C PRO A 285 -12.89 0.84 2.94
N LYS A 286 -14.17 1.25 2.96
CA LYS A 286 -14.85 1.84 4.12
C LYS A 286 -14.70 0.98 5.38
N GLU A 287 -14.91 -0.32 5.25
CA GLU A 287 -14.80 -1.28 6.35
C GLU A 287 -13.37 -1.36 6.90
N THR A 288 -12.38 -1.22 6.03
CA THR A 288 -10.97 -1.22 6.41
C THR A 288 -10.60 0.06 7.15
N ARG A 289 -11.09 1.21 6.68
CA ARG A 289 -10.89 2.51 7.35
C ARG A 289 -11.61 2.57 8.70
N ALA A 290 -12.81 1.99 8.80
CA ALA A 290 -13.54 1.87 10.07
C ALA A 290 -12.72 1.04 11.09
N ARG A 291 -12.16 -0.11 10.67
CA ARG A 291 -11.27 -0.91 11.54
C ARG A 291 -10.01 -0.16 11.93
N LEU A 292 -9.42 0.62 11.01
CA LEU A 292 -8.25 1.44 11.27
C LEU A 292 -8.54 2.49 12.36
N ILE A 293 -9.63 3.23 12.23
CA ILE A 293 -10.07 4.26 13.18
C ILE A 293 -10.33 3.63 14.56
N GLN A 294 -11.08 2.53 14.60
CA GLN A 294 -11.37 1.82 15.86
C GLN A 294 -10.10 1.33 16.54
N ALA A 295 -9.23 0.65 15.82
CA ALA A 295 -7.99 0.12 16.40
C ALA A 295 -7.04 1.23 16.89
N ALA A 296 -7.00 2.38 16.21
CA ALA A 296 -6.22 3.53 16.66
C ALA A 296 -6.84 4.17 17.93
N ALA A 297 -8.17 4.21 18.01
CA ALA A 297 -8.86 4.67 19.23
C ALA A 297 -8.63 3.69 20.40
N ASP A 298 -8.67 2.38 20.16
CA ASP A 298 -8.36 1.36 21.17
C ASP A 298 -6.91 1.49 21.70
N ASN A 299 -5.94 1.83 20.83
CA ASN A 299 -4.58 2.12 21.24
C ASN A 299 -4.51 3.36 22.16
N LEU A 300 -5.22 4.45 21.81
CA LEU A 300 -5.27 5.68 22.63
C LEU A 300 -5.98 5.41 23.96
N ALA A 301 -7.07 4.66 23.97
CA ALA A 301 -7.76 4.24 25.21
C ALA A 301 -6.82 3.45 26.11
N GLY A 302 -6.08 2.48 25.55
CA GLY A 302 -5.09 1.73 26.28
C GLY A 302 -3.98 2.60 26.87
N PHE A 303 -3.49 3.57 26.12
CA PHE A 303 -2.53 4.54 26.62
C PHE A 303 -3.10 5.35 27.80
N ALA A 304 -4.35 5.84 27.70
CA ALA A 304 -5.02 6.56 28.78
C ALA A 304 -5.20 5.72 30.06
N GLU A 305 -5.32 4.41 29.93
CA GLU A 305 -5.34 3.42 31.03
C GLU A 305 -3.94 3.06 31.57
N GLY A 306 -2.87 3.62 31.01
CA GLY A 306 -1.50 3.33 31.39
C GLY A 306 -0.91 2.05 30.79
N ARG A 307 -1.55 1.47 29.76
CA ARG A 307 -0.98 0.33 29.01
C ARG A 307 0.18 0.78 28.14
N THR A 308 1.12 -0.11 27.86
CA THR A 308 2.34 0.16 27.08
C THR A 308 2.72 -1.03 26.20
N GLY A 309 3.69 -0.82 25.32
CA GLY A 309 4.29 -1.87 24.50
C GLY A 309 3.30 -2.50 23.51
N ALA A 310 3.43 -3.81 23.32
CA ALA A 310 2.64 -4.55 22.33
C ALA A 310 1.13 -4.52 22.58
N SER A 311 0.69 -4.26 23.81
CA SER A 311 -0.74 -4.20 24.17
C SER A 311 -1.48 -3.02 23.54
N ILE A 312 -0.75 -2.02 23.06
CA ILE A 312 -1.27 -0.82 22.35
C ILE A 312 -0.54 -0.57 21.02
N ASN A 313 0.13 -1.57 20.46
CA ASN A 313 0.94 -1.43 19.24
C ASN A 313 1.96 -0.29 19.30
N GLN A 314 2.59 -0.07 20.44
CA GLN A 314 3.64 0.94 20.64
C GLN A 314 4.89 0.58 19.82
N VAL A 315 5.47 1.59 19.13
CA VAL A 315 6.60 1.41 18.19
C VAL A 315 7.87 2.16 18.60
N ASN A 316 7.87 2.82 19.77
CA ASN A 316 9.03 3.53 20.32
C ASN A 316 9.35 3.22 21.77
#